data_87e779768fd6c3608794f9b6e3a8ba37
#
_entry.id   87e779768fd6c3608794f9b6e3a8ba37
#
_cell.length_a   1.000
_cell.length_b   1.000
_cell.length_c   1.000
_cell.angle_alpha   90.00
_cell.angle_beta   90.00
_cell.angle_gamma   90.00
#
_symmetry.space_group_name_H-M   'P 1'
#
loop_
_entity.id
_entity.type
_entity.pdbx_description
1 polymer ?
#
loop_
_entity_poly.entity_id
_entity_poly.type
_entity_poly.pdbx_seq_one_letter_code
_entity_poly.pdbx_strand_id
1 'polypeptide(L)'
;MQLTRRGYALVAVVVVAEILAIVHGARALNAVAAPAVIALAAGAIQVTRAESPTVDRNAVSPGFPGDVREVDLSVDGEGIATVVDRPSEGVTVDPNIADADGAAGVEAALPTTLSYEVELARRGRHTVGPVEVRVSDVLGLVATGFEVPETTTILVYPPVYQVAGRETLLREILDRDAVERHEFEAIREYVPGDPLRDVHWKSTAKDPEEIYVTEFVDRRIEDTVVLAASSEAGAADAMAAAAASVAVMAVDAGVSVELRAPSLSVPTGSGVDHRDRLLRALALTDGGRPDDAELEDADVHVHADADGVSITLGARTHDFDEMTVSRENPLAGRGVSA
;
A
#
# COMPACT_ATOMS: atom_id res chain seq x y z
N MET A 1 -14.86 18.80 -28.02
CA MET A 1 -14.70 18.39 -29.42
C MET A 1 -13.52 19.14 -30.02
N GLN A 2 -12.61 18.46 -30.70
CA GLN A 2 -11.37 19.01 -31.25
C GLN A 2 -11.06 18.33 -32.62
N LEU A 3 -10.48 19.05 -33.53
CA LEU A 3 -9.93 18.44 -34.75
C LEU A 3 -8.63 17.70 -34.39
N THR A 4 -8.45 16.52 -34.94
CA THR A 4 -7.19 15.79 -34.85
C THR A 4 -6.14 16.37 -35.85
N ARG A 5 -4.89 15.91 -35.78
CA ARG A 5 -3.88 16.27 -36.77
C ARG A 5 -4.31 15.90 -38.20
N ARG A 6 -5.00 14.76 -38.37
CA ARG A 6 -5.58 14.32 -39.65
C ARG A 6 -6.71 15.25 -40.09
N GLY A 7 -7.58 15.66 -39.15
CA GLY A 7 -8.63 16.62 -39.42
C GLY A 7 -8.10 17.97 -39.89
N TYR A 8 -7.07 18.53 -39.25
CA TYR A 8 -6.43 19.75 -39.68
C TYR A 8 -5.79 19.61 -41.08
N ALA A 9 -5.13 18.48 -41.35
CA ALA A 9 -4.56 18.21 -42.65
C ALA A 9 -5.64 18.17 -43.73
N LEU A 10 -6.77 17.52 -43.48
CA LEU A 10 -7.88 17.43 -44.40
C LEU A 10 -8.52 18.81 -44.65
N VAL A 11 -8.70 19.61 -43.59
CA VAL A 11 -9.16 21.02 -43.74
C VAL A 11 -8.21 21.82 -44.61
N ALA A 12 -6.91 21.70 -44.42
CA ALA A 12 -5.91 22.38 -45.24
C ALA A 12 -6.00 21.97 -46.72
N VAL A 13 -6.19 20.68 -47.01
CA VAL A 13 -6.42 20.16 -48.36
C VAL A 13 -7.66 20.76 -49.00
N VAL A 14 -8.78 20.80 -48.24
CA VAL A 14 -10.04 21.43 -48.73
C VAL A 14 -9.82 22.91 -49.07
N VAL A 15 -9.19 23.66 -48.15
CA VAL A 15 -8.94 25.10 -48.37
C VAL A 15 -8.08 25.33 -49.58
N VAL A 16 -6.99 24.56 -49.76
CA VAL A 16 -6.10 24.68 -50.93
C VAL A 16 -6.86 24.33 -52.23
N ALA A 17 -7.66 23.23 -52.21
CA ALA A 17 -8.46 22.83 -53.36
C ALA A 17 -9.46 23.90 -53.77
N GLU A 18 -10.15 24.53 -52.84
CA GLU A 18 -11.11 25.60 -53.09
C GLU A 18 -10.42 26.86 -53.64
N ILE A 19 -9.28 27.26 -53.08
CA ILE A 19 -8.50 28.41 -53.61
C ILE A 19 -8.06 28.16 -55.04
N LEU A 20 -7.54 26.97 -55.35
CA LEU A 20 -7.14 26.61 -56.71
C LEU A 20 -8.33 26.54 -57.68
N ALA A 21 -9.49 26.04 -57.23
CA ALA A 21 -10.72 26.00 -58.00
C ALA A 21 -11.20 27.41 -58.37
N ILE A 22 -11.13 28.35 -57.47
CA ILE A 22 -11.51 29.75 -57.67
C ILE A 22 -10.52 30.45 -58.62
N VAL A 23 -9.21 30.30 -58.39
CA VAL A 23 -8.17 31.02 -59.16
C VAL A 23 -8.04 30.48 -60.57
N HIS A 24 -8.13 29.17 -60.81
CA HIS A 24 -7.88 28.51 -62.06
C HIS A 24 -9.15 28.01 -62.76
N GLY A 25 -10.31 28.20 -62.17
CA GLY A 25 -11.59 27.69 -62.73
C GLY A 25 -11.70 26.15 -62.73
N ALA A 26 -10.89 25.44 -61.98
CA ALA A 26 -10.73 23.99 -62.03
C ALA A 26 -11.86 23.29 -61.24
N ARG A 27 -13.09 23.23 -61.80
CA ARG A 27 -14.28 22.58 -61.17
C ARG A 27 -14.05 21.13 -60.78
N ALA A 28 -13.06 20.45 -61.36
CA ALA A 28 -12.70 19.07 -61.01
C ALA A 28 -12.19 18.96 -59.56
N LEU A 29 -11.66 20.03 -58.96
CA LEU A 29 -11.19 20.03 -57.56
C LEU A 29 -12.35 19.93 -56.56
N ASN A 30 -13.56 20.32 -56.92
CA ASN A 30 -14.76 20.14 -56.08
C ASN A 30 -15.06 18.65 -55.84
N ALA A 31 -14.63 17.75 -56.74
CA ALA A 31 -14.76 16.31 -56.53
C ALA A 31 -13.89 15.78 -55.41
N VAL A 32 -12.83 16.52 -54.99
CA VAL A 32 -12.01 16.20 -53.82
C VAL A 32 -12.52 16.95 -52.59
N ALA A 33 -12.87 18.21 -52.72
CA ALA A 33 -13.33 19.03 -51.58
C ALA A 33 -14.67 18.58 -51.03
N ALA A 34 -15.66 18.24 -51.85
CA ALA A 34 -16.99 17.87 -51.39
C ALA A 34 -17.03 16.60 -50.50
N PRO A 35 -16.40 15.45 -50.86
CA PRO A 35 -16.31 14.29 -49.98
C PRO A 35 -15.57 14.58 -48.69
N ALA A 36 -14.51 15.40 -48.71
CA ALA A 36 -13.75 15.77 -47.54
C ALA A 36 -14.59 16.59 -46.53
N VAL A 37 -15.38 17.55 -47.03
CA VAL A 37 -16.32 18.32 -46.19
C VAL A 37 -17.40 17.43 -45.61
N ILE A 38 -17.94 16.51 -46.42
CA ILE A 38 -18.96 15.53 -45.93
C ILE A 38 -18.34 14.65 -44.86
N ALA A 39 -17.11 14.16 -45.01
CA ALA A 39 -16.43 13.34 -44.03
C ALA A 39 -16.21 14.08 -42.69
N LEU A 40 -15.77 15.36 -42.77
CA LEU A 40 -15.62 16.23 -41.60
C LEU A 40 -16.97 16.46 -40.89
N ALA A 41 -18.02 16.72 -41.66
CA ALA A 41 -19.36 16.94 -41.10
C ALA A 41 -19.91 15.65 -40.45
N ALA A 42 -19.75 14.51 -41.12
CA ALA A 42 -20.17 13.20 -40.57
C ALA A 42 -19.40 12.87 -39.31
N GLY A 43 -18.07 13.02 -39.26
CA GLY A 43 -17.24 12.84 -38.09
C GLY A 43 -17.63 13.77 -36.94
N ALA A 44 -17.91 15.05 -37.23
CA ALA A 44 -18.40 15.98 -36.21
C ALA A 44 -19.75 15.56 -35.63
N ILE A 45 -20.70 15.10 -36.45
CA ILE A 45 -22.00 14.59 -35.99
C ILE A 45 -21.82 13.33 -35.15
N GLN A 46 -20.97 12.41 -35.59
CA GLN A 46 -20.68 11.18 -34.83
C GLN A 46 -20.14 11.49 -33.44
N VAL A 47 -19.11 12.32 -33.37
CA VAL A 47 -18.46 12.67 -32.10
C VAL A 47 -19.34 13.52 -31.16
N THR A 48 -20.21 14.38 -31.71
CA THR A 48 -21.17 15.15 -30.87
C THR A 48 -22.29 14.30 -30.29
N ARG A 49 -22.55 13.13 -30.86
CA ARG A 49 -23.53 12.16 -30.35
C ARG A 49 -22.89 11.11 -29.44
N ALA A 50 -21.57 11.08 -29.31
CA ALA A 50 -20.88 10.16 -28.44
C ALA A 50 -21.27 10.46 -26.98
N GLU A 51 -21.78 9.46 -26.30
CA GLU A 51 -22.05 9.48 -24.87
C GLU A 51 -20.76 9.27 -24.08
N SER A 52 -20.74 9.69 -22.81
CA SER A 52 -19.61 9.44 -21.93
C SER A 52 -19.44 7.94 -21.73
N PRO A 53 -18.26 7.36 -22.02
CA PRO A 53 -17.99 5.97 -21.75
C PRO A 53 -18.10 5.66 -20.26
N THR A 54 -18.52 4.44 -19.93
CA THR A 54 -18.46 3.92 -18.57
C THR A 54 -17.20 3.10 -18.38
N VAL A 55 -16.61 3.23 -17.21
CA VAL A 55 -15.34 2.59 -16.86
C VAL A 55 -15.54 1.75 -15.61
N ASP A 56 -15.03 0.53 -15.63
CA ASP A 56 -14.96 -0.35 -14.47
C ASP A 56 -13.54 -0.90 -14.33
N ARG A 57 -13.01 -0.87 -13.11
CA ARG A 57 -11.65 -1.36 -12.82
C ARG A 57 -11.68 -2.39 -11.71
N ASN A 58 -10.90 -3.47 -11.86
CA ASN A 58 -10.75 -4.48 -10.83
C ASN A 58 -10.14 -3.89 -9.55
N ALA A 59 -10.45 -4.51 -8.41
CA ALA A 59 -9.76 -4.23 -7.16
C ALA A 59 -8.32 -4.76 -7.22
N VAL A 60 -7.34 -3.92 -6.88
CA VAL A 60 -5.94 -4.30 -6.86
C VAL A 60 -5.52 -4.67 -5.43
N SER A 61 -5.02 -5.88 -5.25
CA SER A 61 -4.58 -6.37 -3.95
C SER A 61 -3.37 -5.59 -3.43
N PRO A 62 -3.28 -5.36 -2.11
CA PRO A 62 -2.10 -4.78 -1.49
C PRO A 62 -0.84 -5.60 -1.77
N GLY A 63 0.32 -4.96 -1.61
CA GLY A 63 1.60 -5.65 -1.82
C GLY A 63 2.76 -4.90 -1.19
N PHE A 64 3.97 -5.40 -1.46
CA PHE A 64 5.23 -4.82 -0.98
C PHE A 64 5.98 -4.14 -2.14
N PRO A 65 6.94 -3.25 -1.85
CA PRO A 65 7.79 -2.69 -2.89
C PRO A 65 8.49 -3.77 -3.71
N GLY A 66 8.43 -3.65 -5.04
CA GLY A 66 8.91 -4.64 -6.00
C GLY A 66 7.86 -5.68 -6.44
N ASP A 67 6.71 -5.74 -5.77
CA ASP A 67 5.62 -6.60 -6.24
C ASP A 67 4.98 -6.04 -7.52
N VAL A 68 4.61 -6.95 -8.42
CA VAL A 68 3.86 -6.62 -9.64
C VAL A 68 2.39 -6.98 -9.44
N ARG A 69 1.51 -6.12 -9.90
CA ARG A 69 0.06 -6.31 -9.86
C ARG A 69 -0.56 -6.06 -11.22
N GLU A 70 -1.54 -6.87 -11.57
CA GLU A 70 -2.32 -6.71 -12.80
C GLU A 70 -3.51 -5.78 -12.55
N VAL A 71 -3.70 -4.82 -13.46
CA VAL A 71 -4.82 -3.88 -13.48
C VAL A 71 -5.61 -4.15 -14.74
N ASP A 72 -6.89 -4.51 -14.58
CA ASP A 72 -7.85 -4.68 -15.65
C ASP A 72 -8.84 -3.52 -15.64
N LEU A 73 -8.88 -2.80 -16.75
CA LEU A 73 -9.76 -1.67 -16.97
C LEU A 73 -10.71 -1.97 -18.13
N SER A 74 -11.99 -2.14 -17.84
CA SER A 74 -13.03 -2.32 -18.84
C SER A 74 -13.67 -0.96 -19.15
N VAL A 75 -13.78 -0.66 -20.45
CA VAL A 75 -14.36 0.59 -20.95
C VAL A 75 -15.49 0.25 -21.90
N ASP A 76 -16.70 0.61 -21.52
CA ASP A 76 -17.91 0.45 -22.32
C ASP A 76 -18.29 1.76 -23.01
N GLY A 77 -18.75 1.66 -24.26
CA GLY A 77 -19.16 2.80 -25.06
C GLY A 77 -19.22 2.46 -26.54
N GLU A 78 -19.27 3.47 -27.40
CA GLU A 78 -19.33 3.32 -28.84
C GLU A 78 -18.22 4.14 -29.54
N GLY A 79 -17.68 3.61 -30.62
CA GLY A 79 -16.68 4.27 -31.46
C GLY A 79 -15.26 3.76 -31.27
N ILE A 80 -14.29 4.49 -31.81
CA ILE A 80 -12.87 4.24 -31.63
C ILE A 80 -12.37 5.17 -30.54
N ALA A 81 -11.75 4.63 -29.52
CA ALA A 81 -11.24 5.42 -28.40
C ALA A 81 -9.76 5.17 -28.12
N THR A 82 -9.08 6.20 -27.69
CA THR A 82 -7.79 6.11 -26.98
C THR A 82 -8.11 6.20 -25.51
N VAL A 83 -7.81 5.12 -24.77
CA VAL A 83 -7.97 5.02 -23.31
C VAL A 83 -6.62 5.19 -22.68
N VAL A 84 -6.51 6.08 -21.70
CA VAL A 84 -5.26 6.34 -20.95
C VAL A 84 -5.57 6.28 -19.46
N ASP A 85 -4.86 5.43 -18.76
CA ASP A 85 -4.96 5.26 -17.32
C ASP A 85 -3.65 5.67 -16.63
N ARG A 86 -3.74 6.54 -15.62
CA ARG A 86 -2.57 7.16 -14.99
C ARG A 86 -2.43 6.74 -13.55
N PRO A 87 -1.37 6.00 -13.18
CA PRO A 87 -1.05 5.77 -11.78
C PRO A 87 -0.48 7.03 -11.11
N SER A 88 -0.69 7.15 -9.80
CA SER A 88 -0.03 8.16 -8.99
C SER A 88 1.45 7.81 -8.74
N GLU A 89 2.22 8.78 -8.25
CA GLU A 89 3.59 8.53 -7.82
C GLU A 89 3.68 7.36 -6.82
N GLY A 90 4.71 6.51 -6.99
CA GLY A 90 4.94 5.33 -6.14
C GLY A 90 4.36 4.03 -6.68
N VAL A 91 3.68 4.09 -7.82
CA VAL A 91 3.27 2.95 -8.65
C VAL A 91 3.71 3.23 -10.08
N THR A 92 4.41 2.30 -10.71
CA THR A 92 4.94 2.47 -12.07
C THR A 92 4.35 1.45 -13.02
N VAL A 93 3.94 1.89 -14.20
CA VAL A 93 3.51 1.01 -15.30
C VAL A 93 4.74 0.37 -15.94
N ASP A 94 4.60 -0.87 -16.43
CA ASP A 94 5.66 -1.53 -17.21
C ASP A 94 6.16 -0.61 -18.32
N PRO A 95 7.47 -0.30 -18.37
CA PRO A 95 8.06 0.61 -19.37
C PRO A 95 7.83 0.20 -20.84
N ASN A 96 7.49 -1.08 -21.08
CA ASN A 96 7.20 -1.58 -22.43
C ASN A 96 5.84 -1.13 -22.98
N ILE A 97 4.91 -0.76 -22.08
CA ILE A 97 3.54 -0.34 -22.42
C ILE A 97 3.23 1.08 -21.96
N ALA A 98 4.06 1.64 -21.10
CA ALA A 98 3.92 3.02 -20.63
C ALA A 98 4.18 4.00 -21.76
N ASP A 99 3.39 5.07 -21.82
CA ASP A 99 3.67 6.23 -22.67
C ASP A 99 4.82 7.10 -22.09
N ALA A 100 5.13 8.21 -22.76
CA ALA A 100 6.19 9.12 -22.34
C ALA A 100 5.94 9.76 -20.96
N ASP A 101 4.70 9.77 -20.51
CA ASP A 101 4.24 10.33 -19.23
C ASP A 101 4.03 9.24 -18.15
N GLY A 102 4.37 7.97 -18.45
CA GLY A 102 4.27 6.84 -17.54
C GLY A 102 2.85 6.30 -17.36
N ALA A 103 1.93 6.61 -18.29
CA ALA A 103 0.56 6.11 -18.28
C ALA A 103 0.41 4.84 -19.13
N ALA A 104 -0.53 3.97 -18.75
CA ALA A 104 -0.94 2.86 -19.61
C ALA A 104 -1.96 3.34 -20.64
N GLY A 105 -1.81 2.97 -21.92
CA GLY A 105 -2.71 3.41 -22.95
C GLY A 105 -2.98 2.40 -24.04
N VAL A 106 -4.20 2.42 -24.59
CA VAL A 106 -4.60 1.62 -25.75
C VAL A 106 -5.51 2.43 -26.68
N GLU A 107 -5.37 2.20 -27.99
CA GLU A 107 -6.30 2.68 -29.00
C GLU A 107 -7.08 1.47 -29.54
N ALA A 108 -8.40 1.44 -29.30
CA ALA A 108 -9.26 0.32 -29.68
C ALA A 108 -10.69 0.78 -29.97
N ALA A 109 -11.47 -0.10 -30.61
CA ALA A 109 -12.91 0.06 -30.72
C ALA A 109 -13.55 -0.32 -29.37
N LEU A 110 -14.51 0.49 -28.91
CA LEU A 110 -15.31 0.23 -27.73
C LEU A 110 -16.43 -0.78 -28.04
N PRO A 111 -16.81 -1.67 -27.08
CA PRO A 111 -16.19 -1.84 -25.77
C PRO A 111 -14.81 -2.49 -25.83
N THR A 112 -13.94 -2.18 -24.87
CA THR A 112 -12.59 -2.73 -24.79
C THR A 112 -12.14 -2.95 -23.36
N THR A 113 -11.13 -3.81 -23.17
CA THR A 113 -10.45 -3.99 -21.89
C THR A 113 -8.96 -3.70 -22.08
N LEU A 114 -8.43 -2.88 -21.20
CA LEU A 114 -7.00 -2.60 -21.08
C LEU A 114 -6.47 -3.35 -19.86
N SER A 115 -5.63 -4.37 -20.10
CA SER A 115 -4.92 -5.08 -19.04
C SER A 115 -3.46 -4.67 -19.07
N TYR A 116 -2.91 -4.31 -17.90
CA TYR A 116 -1.52 -3.90 -17.77
C TYR A 116 -0.97 -4.18 -16.38
N GLU A 117 0.34 -4.28 -16.29
CA GLU A 117 1.03 -4.52 -15.04
C GLU A 117 1.55 -3.22 -14.44
N VAL A 118 1.48 -3.15 -13.12
CA VAL A 118 2.05 -2.07 -12.32
C VAL A 118 3.00 -2.64 -11.28
N GLU A 119 4.17 -2.03 -11.15
CA GLU A 119 5.12 -2.30 -10.10
C GLU A 119 4.88 -1.35 -8.92
N LEU A 120 4.78 -1.89 -7.72
CA LEU A 120 4.64 -1.16 -6.47
C LEU A 120 6.02 -0.66 -6.03
N ALA A 121 6.26 0.66 -6.07
CA ALA A 121 7.60 1.19 -5.86
C ALA A 121 7.83 1.73 -4.43
N ARG A 122 6.86 2.44 -3.85
CA ARG A 122 6.98 3.07 -2.53
C ARG A 122 5.80 2.74 -1.64
N ARG A 123 6.06 2.57 -0.33
CA ARG A 123 4.99 2.35 0.64
C ARG A 123 4.01 3.53 0.66
N GLY A 124 2.80 3.26 1.04
CA GLY A 124 1.76 4.26 1.17
C GLY A 124 0.46 3.90 0.48
N ARG A 125 -0.43 4.88 0.45
CA ARG A 125 -1.67 4.81 -0.30
C ARG A 125 -1.45 5.47 -1.65
N HIS A 126 -1.57 4.69 -2.71
CA HIS A 126 -1.47 5.14 -4.10
C HIS A 126 -2.80 4.96 -4.81
N THR A 127 -2.98 5.66 -5.91
CA THR A 127 -4.19 5.57 -6.73
C THR A 127 -3.82 5.34 -8.18
N VAL A 128 -4.69 4.63 -8.88
CA VAL A 128 -4.68 4.50 -10.32
C VAL A 128 -5.93 5.18 -10.86
N GLY A 129 -5.79 6.00 -11.89
CA GLY A 129 -6.81 6.91 -12.39
C GLY A 129 -6.49 8.37 -12.05
N PRO A 130 -7.29 9.34 -12.56
CA PRO A 130 -8.48 9.18 -13.39
C PRO A 130 -8.19 8.57 -14.76
N VAL A 131 -9.24 8.07 -15.44
CA VAL A 131 -9.15 7.52 -16.78
C VAL A 131 -9.50 8.60 -17.80
N GLU A 132 -8.60 8.83 -18.76
CA GLU A 132 -8.87 9.70 -19.91
C GLU A 132 -9.33 8.84 -21.08
N VAL A 133 -10.53 9.08 -21.60
CA VAL A 133 -11.07 8.39 -22.78
C VAL A 133 -11.29 9.40 -23.89
N ARG A 134 -10.54 9.27 -24.98
CA ARG A 134 -10.66 10.12 -26.15
C ARG A 134 -11.33 9.39 -27.29
N VAL A 135 -12.62 9.67 -27.51
CA VAL A 135 -13.41 9.06 -28.56
C VAL A 135 -13.21 9.85 -29.87
N SER A 136 -12.94 9.14 -30.95
CA SER A 136 -12.79 9.70 -32.30
C SER A 136 -13.83 9.14 -33.27
N ASP A 137 -14.05 9.87 -34.38
CA ASP A 137 -14.80 9.33 -35.49
C ASP A 137 -14.00 8.23 -36.24
N VAL A 138 -14.70 7.44 -37.04
CA VAL A 138 -14.10 6.30 -37.79
C VAL A 138 -12.89 6.66 -38.62
N LEU A 139 -12.81 7.90 -39.16
CA LEU A 139 -11.69 8.39 -39.95
C LEU A 139 -10.62 9.06 -39.10
N GLY A 140 -10.88 9.25 -37.81
CA GLY A 140 -9.96 9.90 -36.88
C GLY A 140 -9.74 11.39 -37.22
N LEU A 141 -10.74 12.08 -37.74
CA LEU A 141 -10.68 13.51 -38.13
C LEU A 141 -11.07 14.42 -36.95
N VAL A 142 -12.01 13.97 -36.14
CA VAL A 142 -12.56 14.72 -35.03
C VAL A 142 -12.52 13.84 -33.80
N ALA A 143 -12.26 14.41 -32.64
CA ALA A 143 -12.29 13.68 -31.36
C ALA A 143 -12.89 14.52 -30.25
N THR A 144 -13.43 13.83 -29.22
CA THR A 144 -13.84 14.43 -27.94
C THR A 144 -13.21 13.67 -26.79
N GLY A 145 -12.83 14.36 -25.73
CA GLY A 145 -12.28 13.76 -24.52
C GLY A 145 -13.30 13.72 -23.41
N PHE A 146 -13.27 12.63 -22.67
CA PHE A 146 -14.00 12.43 -21.44
C PHE A 146 -12.98 12.08 -20.34
N GLU A 147 -13.11 12.68 -19.18
CA GLU A 147 -12.35 12.33 -17.99
C GLU A 147 -13.32 11.61 -17.04
N VAL A 148 -13.01 10.34 -16.76
CA VAL A 148 -13.80 9.52 -15.85
C VAL A 148 -13.06 9.54 -14.50
N PRO A 149 -13.66 10.16 -13.45
CA PRO A 149 -12.96 10.45 -12.20
C PRO A 149 -12.77 9.23 -11.28
N GLU A 150 -13.13 8.05 -11.76
CA GLU A 150 -12.99 6.82 -10.99
C GLU A 150 -11.51 6.47 -10.74
N THR A 151 -11.20 6.24 -9.48
CA THR A 151 -9.86 5.85 -9.04
C THR A 151 -9.91 4.57 -8.21
N THR A 152 -8.92 3.70 -8.39
CA THR A 152 -8.71 2.53 -7.53
C THR A 152 -7.53 2.79 -6.62
N THR A 153 -7.71 2.50 -5.32
CA THR A 153 -6.66 2.64 -4.32
C THR A 153 -5.83 1.37 -4.24
N ILE A 154 -4.52 1.53 -4.29
CA ILE A 154 -3.54 0.47 -4.05
C ILE A 154 -2.78 0.81 -2.77
N LEU A 155 -2.73 -0.13 -1.84
CA LEU A 155 -1.95 0.01 -0.61
C LEU A 155 -0.63 -0.74 -0.75
N VAL A 156 0.48 -0.02 -0.56
CA VAL A 156 1.82 -0.59 -0.57
C VAL A 156 2.36 -0.63 0.84
N TYR A 157 2.63 -1.84 1.34
CA TYR A 157 3.18 -2.06 2.67
C TYR A 157 4.64 -1.62 2.77
N PRO A 158 5.13 -1.30 3.98
CA PRO A 158 6.56 -1.11 4.18
C PRO A 158 7.30 -2.42 3.93
N PRO A 159 8.55 -2.39 3.41
CA PRO A 159 9.35 -3.60 3.29
C PRO A 159 9.58 -4.24 4.65
N VAL A 160 9.61 -5.57 4.68
CA VAL A 160 9.88 -6.36 5.88
C VAL A 160 11.20 -7.09 5.65
N TYR A 161 12.12 -6.98 6.62
CA TYR A 161 13.45 -7.58 6.55
C TYR A 161 13.60 -8.71 7.57
N GLN A 162 14.49 -9.66 7.29
CA GLN A 162 14.83 -10.70 8.24
C GLN A 162 15.82 -10.17 9.27
N VAL A 163 15.44 -10.21 10.55
CA VAL A 163 16.24 -9.73 11.67
C VAL A 163 17.04 -10.88 12.27
N ALA A 164 18.33 -10.66 12.51
CA ALA A 164 19.23 -11.59 13.19
C ALA A 164 18.88 -11.72 14.68
N GLY A 165 19.23 -12.85 15.27
CA GLY A 165 19.10 -13.03 16.72
C GLY A 165 17.65 -13.06 17.22
N ARG A 166 16.70 -13.44 16.35
CA ARG A 166 15.27 -13.53 16.67
C ARG A 166 14.97 -14.10 18.05
N GLU A 167 15.59 -15.25 18.38
CA GLU A 167 15.40 -15.89 19.68
C GLU A 167 15.94 -15.05 20.84
N THR A 168 17.07 -14.37 20.62
CA THR A 168 17.67 -13.50 21.64
C THR A 168 16.85 -12.26 21.87
N LEU A 169 16.38 -11.61 20.79
CA LEU A 169 15.51 -10.45 20.84
C LEU A 169 14.18 -10.77 21.50
N LEU A 170 13.53 -11.85 21.08
CA LEU A 170 12.27 -12.28 21.67
C LEU A 170 12.44 -12.61 23.15
N ARG A 171 13.52 -13.26 23.53
CA ARG A 171 13.83 -13.52 24.95
C ARG A 171 14.06 -12.22 25.71
N GLU A 172 14.81 -11.26 25.15
CA GLU A 172 15.05 -9.96 25.77
C GLU A 172 13.78 -9.13 25.95
N ILE A 173 12.87 -9.21 24.97
CA ILE A 173 11.53 -8.59 25.04
C ILE A 173 10.68 -9.25 26.13
N LEU A 174 10.65 -10.59 26.18
CA LEU A 174 9.79 -11.35 27.10
C LEU A 174 10.35 -11.42 28.52
N ASP A 175 11.67 -11.45 28.70
CA ASP A 175 12.33 -11.49 30.01
C ASP A 175 12.12 -10.20 30.83
N ARG A 176 11.91 -9.04 30.18
CA ARG A 176 11.55 -7.79 30.87
C ARG A 176 10.26 -7.95 31.66
N ASP A 177 9.27 -8.51 31.01
CA ASP A 177 7.97 -8.75 31.61
C ASP A 177 8.03 -9.74 32.77
N ALA A 178 8.97 -10.69 32.72
CA ALA A 178 9.17 -11.65 33.79
C ALA A 178 9.80 -11.03 35.06
N VAL A 179 10.66 -10.02 34.90
CA VAL A 179 11.32 -9.36 36.04
C VAL A 179 10.38 -8.40 36.77
N GLU A 180 9.52 -7.67 36.05
CA GLU A 180 8.53 -6.79 36.68
C GLU A 180 7.38 -7.53 37.32
N ARG A 181 7.11 -8.80 36.92
CA ARG A 181 5.99 -9.64 37.40
C ARG A 181 6.32 -10.51 38.59
N HIS A 182 7.56 -10.49 39.10
CA HIS A 182 7.94 -11.22 40.31
C HIS A 182 7.43 -10.59 41.64
N GLU A 183 6.68 -9.50 41.56
CA GLU A 183 6.02 -8.89 42.71
C GLU A 183 4.54 -9.24 42.73
N PHE A 184 4.22 -10.17 43.54
CA PHE A 184 2.96 -10.63 44.11
C PHE A 184 2.60 -12.09 43.80
N GLU A 185 3.31 -12.97 44.52
CA GLU A 185 2.81 -14.28 44.82
C GLU A 185 1.64 -14.15 45.82
N ALA A 186 0.46 -14.59 45.44
CA ALA A 186 -0.62 -14.76 46.43
C ALA A 186 -0.28 -15.97 47.30
N ILE A 187 -0.17 -15.75 48.59
CA ILE A 187 0.02 -16.83 49.58
C ILE A 187 -1.37 -17.22 50.06
N ARG A 188 -1.76 -18.48 49.85
CA ARG A 188 -3.01 -19.06 50.39
C ARG A 188 -2.74 -20.25 51.29
N GLU A 189 -3.73 -20.64 52.05
CA GLU A 189 -3.67 -21.86 52.85
C GLU A 189 -3.57 -23.10 51.96
N TYR A 190 -2.80 -24.08 52.44
CA TYR A 190 -2.62 -25.38 51.79
C TYR A 190 -3.95 -26.16 51.78
N VAL A 191 -4.29 -26.69 50.61
CA VAL A 191 -5.42 -27.61 50.45
C VAL A 191 -4.87 -29.01 50.13
N PRO A 192 -5.41 -30.10 50.72
CA PRO A 192 -4.96 -31.46 50.43
C PRO A 192 -4.99 -31.74 48.91
N GLY A 193 -3.79 -31.97 48.34
CA GLY A 193 -3.58 -32.15 46.90
C GLY A 193 -2.57 -31.18 46.31
N ASP A 194 -2.24 -30.09 47.00
CA ASP A 194 -1.21 -29.16 46.55
C ASP A 194 0.20 -29.79 46.61
N PRO A 195 1.08 -29.52 45.64
CA PRO A 195 2.43 -30.06 45.69
C PRO A 195 3.25 -29.48 46.84
N LEU A 196 3.90 -30.32 47.61
CA LEU A 196 4.73 -29.92 48.77
C LEU A 196 5.93 -29.03 48.38
N ARG A 197 6.32 -29.03 47.12
CA ARG A 197 7.38 -28.15 46.57
C ARG A 197 6.96 -26.66 46.53
N ASP A 198 5.66 -26.39 46.49
CA ASP A 198 5.11 -25.05 46.39
C ASP A 198 4.79 -24.44 47.78
N VAL A 199 5.17 -25.14 48.87
CA VAL A 199 4.99 -24.66 50.25
C VAL A 199 5.91 -23.46 50.50
N HIS A 200 5.30 -22.34 50.93
CA HIS A 200 6.04 -21.13 51.33
C HIS A 200 6.54 -21.24 52.78
N TRP A 201 7.67 -21.94 52.96
CA TRP A 201 8.24 -22.26 54.25
C TRP A 201 8.45 -21.08 55.18
N LYS A 202 8.70 -19.88 54.63
CA LYS A 202 8.89 -18.66 55.43
C LYS A 202 7.60 -18.14 56.07
N SER A 203 6.46 -18.30 55.43
CA SER A 203 5.16 -17.94 55.98
C SER A 203 4.65 -19.03 56.93
N THR A 204 4.78 -20.30 56.56
CA THR A 204 4.47 -21.45 57.39
C THR A 204 5.26 -21.47 58.70
N ALA A 205 6.52 -21.00 58.69
CA ALA A 205 7.34 -20.89 59.91
C ALA A 205 6.88 -19.77 60.85
N LYS A 206 6.08 -18.81 60.42
CA LYS A 206 5.52 -17.73 61.26
C LYS A 206 4.21 -18.14 61.92
N ASP A 207 3.48 -19.07 61.31
CA ASP A 207 2.25 -19.64 61.83
C ASP A 207 2.30 -21.18 61.68
N PRO A 208 2.80 -21.92 62.69
CA PRO A 208 3.01 -23.36 62.61
C PRO A 208 1.73 -24.18 62.54
N GLU A 209 0.57 -23.60 62.80
CA GLU A 209 -0.73 -24.29 62.73
C GLU A 209 -1.31 -24.32 61.33
N GLU A 210 -0.79 -23.49 60.40
CA GLU A 210 -1.26 -23.39 59.02
C GLU A 210 -0.11 -23.53 58.02
N ILE A 211 -0.32 -24.36 57.01
CA ILE A 211 0.64 -24.50 55.88
C ILE A 211 0.23 -23.55 54.75
N TYR A 212 1.16 -22.73 54.32
CA TYR A 212 0.93 -21.79 53.23
C TYR A 212 1.62 -22.28 51.97
N VAL A 213 0.91 -22.19 50.84
CA VAL A 213 1.45 -22.45 49.50
C VAL A 213 1.48 -21.17 48.69
N THR A 214 2.49 -21.07 47.87
CA THR A 214 2.56 -20.06 46.83
C THR A 214 1.66 -20.46 45.67
N GLU A 215 0.60 -19.70 45.44
CA GLU A 215 -0.27 -19.90 44.31
C GLU A 215 0.36 -19.21 43.09
N PHE A 216 0.88 -20.00 42.16
CA PHE A 216 1.22 -19.57 40.87
C PHE A 216 -0.10 -19.45 40.09
N VAL A 217 -0.57 -18.25 39.89
CA VAL A 217 -1.67 -18.03 38.94
C VAL A 217 -1.08 -18.31 37.55
N ASP A 218 -1.37 -19.49 37.02
CA ASP A 218 -1.10 -19.86 35.65
C ASP A 218 -2.03 -19.01 34.75
N ARG A 219 -1.85 -17.67 34.83
CA ARG A 219 -2.30 -16.81 33.79
C ARG A 219 -1.41 -17.17 32.63
N ARG A 220 -1.96 -17.80 31.61
CA ARG A 220 -1.48 -17.62 30.27
C ARG A 220 -1.61 -16.13 29.99
N ILE A 221 -0.63 -15.36 30.45
CA ILE A 221 -0.46 -14.00 30.03
C ILE A 221 -0.01 -14.18 28.59
N GLU A 222 -0.89 -13.84 27.66
CA GLU A 222 -0.50 -13.69 26.27
C GLU A 222 0.66 -12.71 26.30
N ASP A 223 1.84 -13.20 25.94
CA ASP A 223 3.04 -12.36 25.86
C ASP A 223 2.71 -11.18 24.95
N THR A 224 2.52 -10.02 25.54
CA THR A 224 2.13 -8.79 24.82
C THR A 224 3.33 -7.87 24.79
N VAL A 225 3.61 -7.32 23.62
CA VAL A 225 4.68 -6.35 23.37
C VAL A 225 4.10 -5.05 22.87
N VAL A 226 4.45 -3.96 23.53
CA VAL A 226 4.14 -2.60 23.09
C VAL A 226 5.29 -2.09 22.25
N LEU A 227 5.07 -1.97 20.94
CA LEU A 227 6.02 -1.45 19.97
C LEU A 227 5.71 0.02 19.69
N ALA A 228 6.58 0.93 20.09
CA ALA A 228 6.52 2.32 19.70
C ALA A 228 7.45 2.61 18.50
N ALA A 229 7.00 3.44 17.59
CA ALA A 229 7.76 3.85 16.41
C ALA A 229 7.80 5.37 16.31
N SER A 230 8.98 5.95 16.08
CA SER A 230 9.18 7.38 15.89
C SER A 230 10.22 7.66 14.82
N SER A 231 10.15 8.82 14.18
CA SER A 231 11.17 9.24 13.22
C SER A 231 11.38 10.73 13.19
N GLU A 232 12.55 11.14 12.78
CA GLU A 232 12.80 12.49 12.32
C GLU A 232 12.24 12.73 10.91
N ALA A 233 12.26 14.00 10.48
CA ALA A 233 11.77 14.37 9.15
C ALA A 233 12.58 13.66 8.05
N GLY A 234 11.88 13.01 7.12
CA GLY A 234 12.48 12.27 6.00
C GLY A 234 12.84 10.81 6.29
N ALA A 235 12.76 10.36 7.57
CA ALA A 235 13.11 8.98 7.96
C ALA A 235 11.89 8.07 8.18
N ALA A 236 10.69 8.51 7.82
CA ALA A 236 9.43 7.77 8.03
C ALA A 236 9.42 6.39 7.36
N ASP A 237 10.01 6.26 6.17
CA ASP A 237 10.05 4.99 5.43
C ASP A 237 10.97 3.97 6.12
N ALA A 238 12.11 4.43 6.63
CA ALA A 238 13.05 3.60 7.38
C ALA A 238 12.45 3.14 8.71
N MET A 239 11.81 4.05 9.45
CA MET A 239 11.05 3.72 10.66
C MET A 239 10.00 2.65 10.40
N ALA A 240 9.17 2.85 9.37
CA ALA A 240 8.09 1.93 9.06
C ALA A 240 8.60 0.54 8.66
N ALA A 241 9.71 0.47 7.91
CA ALA A 241 10.33 -0.80 7.53
C ALA A 241 10.89 -1.57 8.75
N ALA A 242 11.56 -0.88 9.66
CA ALA A 242 12.07 -1.48 10.88
C ALA A 242 10.96 -1.92 11.83
N ALA A 243 9.98 -1.05 12.07
CA ALA A 243 8.81 -1.37 12.91
C ALA A 243 8.01 -2.55 12.33
N ALA A 244 7.81 -2.61 11.00
CA ALA A 244 7.16 -3.73 10.34
C ALA A 244 7.96 -5.03 10.52
N SER A 245 9.28 -4.98 10.40
CA SER A 245 10.15 -6.14 10.54
C SER A 245 10.09 -6.72 11.97
N VAL A 246 10.14 -5.86 12.99
CA VAL A 246 10.02 -6.25 14.40
C VAL A 246 8.62 -6.78 14.70
N ALA A 247 7.56 -6.08 14.25
CA ALA A 247 6.18 -6.48 14.46
C ALA A 247 5.87 -7.84 13.85
N VAL A 248 6.28 -8.07 12.59
CA VAL A 248 6.11 -9.35 11.89
C VAL A 248 6.87 -10.46 12.61
N MET A 249 8.11 -10.19 13.03
CA MET A 249 8.92 -11.15 13.78
C MET A 249 8.23 -11.59 15.08
N ALA A 250 7.66 -10.65 15.84
CA ALA A 250 6.98 -10.92 17.10
C ALA A 250 5.67 -11.70 16.88
N VAL A 251 4.82 -11.27 15.93
CA VAL A 251 3.57 -11.96 15.60
C VAL A 251 3.83 -13.37 15.09
N ASP A 252 4.84 -13.58 14.24
CA ASP A 252 5.22 -14.90 13.72
C ASP A 252 5.82 -15.82 14.82
N ALA A 253 6.25 -15.23 15.93
CA ALA A 253 6.67 -15.98 17.12
C ALA A 253 5.48 -16.30 18.06
N GLY A 254 4.27 -15.84 17.74
CA GLY A 254 3.07 -16.05 18.56
C GLY A 254 2.88 -15.00 19.66
N VAL A 255 3.66 -13.91 19.63
CA VAL A 255 3.56 -12.80 20.58
C VAL A 255 2.45 -11.84 20.13
N SER A 256 1.66 -11.36 21.06
CA SER A 256 0.67 -10.31 20.81
C SER A 256 1.35 -8.94 20.75
N VAL A 257 1.04 -8.14 19.74
CA VAL A 257 1.70 -6.85 19.50
C VAL A 257 0.68 -5.71 19.56
N GLU A 258 1.01 -4.66 20.32
CA GLU A 258 0.40 -3.36 20.25
C GLU A 258 1.35 -2.42 19.50
N LEU A 259 0.83 -1.60 18.58
CA LEU A 259 1.65 -0.61 17.86
C LEU A 259 1.22 0.80 18.22
N ARG A 260 2.20 1.64 18.57
CA ARG A 260 2.06 3.09 18.76
C ARG A 260 2.95 3.83 17.78
N ALA A 261 2.36 4.54 16.85
CA ALA A 261 3.06 5.30 15.81
C ALA A 261 2.59 6.77 15.81
N PRO A 262 3.31 7.71 15.18
CA PRO A 262 3.07 9.15 15.33
C PRO A 262 1.64 9.63 15.10
N SER A 263 0.90 8.98 14.23
CA SER A 263 -0.45 9.42 13.84
C SER A 263 -1.53 8.37 14.06
N LEU A 264 -1.15 7.20 14.60
CA LEU A 264 -2.07 6.08 14.77
C LEU A 264 -1.57 5.07 15.81
N SER A 265 -2.50 4.33 16.39
CA SER A 265 -2.21 3.16 17.22
C SER A 265 -3.01 1.96 16.73
N VAL A 266 -2.44 0.75 16.91
CA VAL A 266 -3.13 -0.51 16.68
C VAL A 266 -3.19 -1.26 18.00
N PRO A 267 -4.41 -1.57 18.50
CA PRO A 267 -4.58 -2.28 19.77
C PRO A 267 -3.91 -3.65 19.74
N THR A 268 -3.59 -4.17 20.91
CA THR A 268 -3.01 -5.50 21.11
C THR A 268 -3.75 -6.59 20.33
N GLY A 269 -3.00 -7.46 19.68
CA GLY A 269 -3.54 -8.60 18.96
C GLY A 269 -2.44 -9.53 18.44
N SER A 270 -2.85 -10.66 17.86
CA SER A 270 -1.96 -11.70 17.34
C SER A 270 -2.52 -12.34 16.07
N GLY A 271 -1.70 -13.16 15.42
CA GLY A 271 -2.08 -13.90 14.22
C GLY A 271 -2.02 -13.10 12.92
N VAL A 272 -2.40 -13.76 11.81
CA VAL A 272 -2.22 -13.24 10.45
C VAL A 272 -3.03 -11.95 10.20
N ASP A 273 -4.29 -11.93 10.63
CA ASP A 273 -5.16 -10.75 10.46
C ASP A 273 -4.64 -9.53 11.23
N HIS A 274 -4.01 -9.76 12.38
CA HIS A 274 -3.41 -8.70 13.16
C HIS A 274 -2.12 -8.20 12.52
N ARG A 275 -1.29 -9.10 12.00
CA ARG A 275 -0.11 -8.74 11.20
C ARG A 275 -0.49 -7.82 10.03
N ASP A 276 -1.55 -8.15 9.31
CA ASP A 276 -2.01 -7.36 8.19
C ASP A 276 -2.53 -5.98 8.64
N ARG A 277 -3.17 -5.89 9.81
CA ARG A 277 -3.55 -4.59 10.41
C ARG A 277 -2.33 -3.74 10.77
N LEU A 278 -1.29 -4.34 11.33
CA LEU A 278 -0.03 -3.65 11.65
C LEU A 278 0.66 -3.14 10.38
N LEU A 279 0.75 -3.96 9.34
CA LEU A 279 1.33 -3.58 8.05
C LEU A 279 0.54 -2.45 7.38
N ARG A 280 -0.80 -2.50 7.41
CA ARG A 280 -1.67 -1.43 6.90
C ARG A 280 -1.46 -0.12 7.65
N ALA A 281 -1.37 -0.18 8.96
CA ALA A 281 -1.10 0.98 9.80
C ALA A 281 0.26 1.61 9.46
N LEU A 282 1.32 0.80 9.41
CA LEU A 282 2.66 1.24 9.08
C LEU A 282 2.81 1.70 7.62
N ALA A 283 1.97 1.22 6.70
CA ALA A 283 1.91 1.75 5.34
C ALA A 283 1.43 3.20 5.31
N LEU A 284 0.55 3.58 6.23
CA LEU A 284 -0.14 4.87 6.26
C LEU A 284 0.45 5.87 7.26
N THR A 285 1.38 5.43 8.13
CA THR A 285 1.96 6.33 9.13
C THR A 285 2.91 7.34 8.49
N ASP A 286 2.79 8.58 8.93
CA ASP A 286 3.72 9.65 8.61
C ASP A 286 4.93 9.64 9.57
N GLY A 287 5.92 10.47 9.27
CA GLY A 287 7.03 10.73 10.20
C GLY A 287 6.59 11.54 11.42
N GLY A 288 7.33 11.41 12.51
CA GLY A 288 7.07 12.14 13.74
C GLY A 288 7.29 11.27 14.97
N ARG A 289 6.64 11.65 16.07
CA ARG A 289 6.80 11.01 17.37
C ARG A 289 5.44 10.83 18.04
N PRO A 290 5.15 9.66 18.63
CA PRO A 290 4.03 9.47 19.55
C PRO A 290 4.19 10.35 20.80
N ASP A 291 3.16 10.42 21.63
CA ASP A 291 3.23 11.15 22.91
C ASP A 291 4.29 10.56 23.84
N ASP A 292 4.94 11.42 24.67
CA ASP A 292 6.04 10.96 25.55
C ASP A 292 5.60 9.84 26.50
N ALA A 293 4.38 9.87 27.02
CA ALA A 293 3.82 8.79 27.86
C ALA A 293 3.69 7.46 27.10
N GLU A 294 3.35 7.49 25.83
CA GLU A 294 3.24 6.29 24.98
C GLU A 294 4.62 5.67 24.68
N LEU A 295 5.65 6.52 24.64
CA LEU A 295 7.04 6.07 24.44
C LEU A 295 7.64 5.48 25.73
N GLU A 296 7.34 6.05 26.90
CA GLU A 296 7.82 5.58 28.19
C GLU A 296 7.29 4.17 28.54
N ASP A 297 6.04 3.89 28.13
CA ASP A 297 5.38 2.60 28.36
C ASP A 297 5.75 1.53 27.30
N ALA A 298 6.57 1.86 26.30
CA ALA A 298 6.91 0.93 25.22
C ALA A 298 7.99 -0.08 25.65
N ASP A 299 7.76 -1.35 25.32
CA ASP A 299 8.75 -2.42 25.50
C ASP A 299 9.86 -2.33 24.46
N VAL A 300 9.47 -1.98 23.24
CA VAL A 300 10.34 -1.82 22.09
C VAL A 300 10.13 -0.44 21.48
N HIS A 301 11.18 0.34 21.34
CA HIS A 301 11.13 1.63 20.66
C HIS A 301 12.01 1.61 19.41
N VAL A 302 11.38 1.78 18.26
CA VAL A 302 12.03 1.96 16.96
C VAL A 302 12.12 3.46 16.67
N HIS A 303 13.34 3.96 16.50
CA HIS A 303 13.58 5.36 16.15
C HIS A 303 14.43 5.46 14.88
N ALA A 304 14.01 6.30 13.94
CA ALA A 304 14.72 6.55 12.70
C ALA A 304 15.08 8.04 12.55
N ASP A 305 16.33 8.31 12.22
CA ASP A 305 16.85 9.64 11.96
C ASP A 305 17.73 9.66 10.68
N ALA A 306 18.52 10.70 10.50
CA ALA A 306 19.41 10.85 9.34
C ALA A 306 20.60 9.87 9.37
N ASP A 307 20.99 9.38 10.54
CA ASP A 307 22.14 8.50 10.75
C ASP A 307 21.76 7.01 10.60
N GLY A 308 20.47 6.67 10.73
CA GLY A 308 19.97 5.30 10.58
C GLY A 308 18.75 4.98 11.42
N VAL A 309 18.57 3.69 11.72
CA VAL A 309 17.47 3.23 12.55
C VAL A 309 17.97 2.49 13.77
N SER A 310 17.54 2.93 14.93
CA SER A 310 17.84 2.30 16.21
C SER A 310 16.63 1.57 16.78
N ILE A 311 16.87 0.42 17.43
CA ILE A 311 15.86 -0.34 18.17
C ILE A 311 16.30 -0.38 19.63
N THR A 312 15.53 0.24 20.50
CA THR A 312 15.78 0.27 21.93
C THR A 312 14.88 -0.73 22.66
N LEU A 313 15.50 -1.61 23.45
CA LEU A 313 14.90 -2.63 24.28
C LEU A 313 15.33 -2.38 25.72
N GLY A 314 14.50 -1.71 26.51
CA GLY A 314 14.89 -1.29 27.84
C GLY A 314 16.10 -0.37 27.86
N ALA A 315 17.20 -0.84 28.44
CA ALA A 315 18.46 -0.08 28.52
C ALA A 315 19.42 -0.31 27.35
N ARG A 316 19.07 -1.19 26.42
CA ARG A 316 19.91 -1.55 25.27
C ARG A 316 19.40 -0.97 23.99
N THR A 317 20.30 -0.44 23.20
CA THR A 317 20.01 0.07 21.85
C THR A 317 20.84 -0.69 20.83
N HIS A 318 20.18 -1.14 19.79
CA HIS A 318 20.74 -1.89 18.67
C HIS A 318 20.59 -1.09 17.39
N ASP A 319 21.56 -1.17 16.50
CA ASP A 319 21.42 -0.66 15.13
C ASP A 319 20.66 -1.67 14.29
N PHE A 320 19.63 -1.19 13.57
CA PHE A 320 18.76 -2.05 12.77
C PHE A 320 19.49 -2.66 11.56
N ASP A 321 20.39 -1.92 10.95
CA ASP A 321 21.17 -2.42 9.80
C ASP A 321 22.13 -3.54 10.22
N GLU A 322 22.75 -3.43 11.41
CA GLU A 322 23.58 -4.50 11.97
C GLU A 322 22.77 -5.76 12.31
N MET A 323 21.48 -5.58 12.66
CA MET A 323 20.58 -6.68 12.95
C MET A 323 19.95 -7.31 11.71
N THR A 324 20.01 -6.65 10.57
CA THR A 324 19.37 -7.12 9.33
C THR A 324 20.25 -8.18 8.64
N VAL A 325 19.76 -9.42 8.56
CA VAL A 325 20.44 -10.55 7.88
C VAL A 325 20.19 -10.55 6.38
N SER A 326 18.95 -10.26 6.00
CA SER A 326 18.51 -10.25 4.61
C SER A 326 17.47 -9.14 4.40
N ARG A 327 17.62 -8.43 3.29
CA ARG A 327 16.64 -7.45 2.81
C ARG A 327 15.59 -8.09 1.91
N GLU A 328 15.67 -9.41 1.67
CA GLU A 328 14.59 -10.14 1.01
C GLU A 328 13.37 -10.21 1.93
N ASN A 329 12.23 -9.86 1.40
CA ASN A 329 10.98 -9.86 2.16
C ASN A 329 10.55 -11.30 2.49
N PRO A 330 10.48 -11.71 3.76
CA PRO A 330 10.08 -13.07 4.16
C PRO A 330 8.60 -13.37 3.85
N LEU A 331 7.82 -12.35 3.53
CA LEU A 331 6.40 -12.45 3.16
C LEU A 331 6.19 -12.46 1.63
N ALA A 332 7.26 -12.28 0.83
CA ALA A 332 7.16 -12.33 -0.63
C ALA A 332 6.59 -13.68 -1.09
N GLY A 333 5.56 -13.65 -1.93
CA GLY A 333 4.88 -14.84 -2.45
C GLY A 333 3.91 -15.53 -1.48
N ARG A 334 3.79 -15.10 -0.23
CA ARG A 334 2.68 -15.47 0.66
C ARG A 334 1.57 -14.46 0.45
N GLY A 335 0.53 -14.84 -0.31
CA GLY A 335 -0.60 -13.95 -0.55
C GLY A 335 -1.12 -13.37 0.77
N VAL A 336 -1.08 -12.06 0.88
CA VAL A 336 -1.78 -11.33 1.95
C VAL A 336 -3.25 -11.47 1.61
N SER A 337 -4.03 -12.07 2.50
CA SER A 337 -5.47 -12.30 2.30
C SER A 337 -6.15 -10.94 2.05
N ALA A 338 -6.88 -10.88 0.94
CA ALA A 338 -7.68 -9.72 0.57
C ALA A 338 -8.90 -9.55 1.49
#